data_c356d9a6984092eb28427a5de9db67d0
#
_entry.id   c356d9a6984092eb28427a5de9db67d0
#
_cell.length_a   1.000
_cell.length_b   1.000
_cell.length_c   1.000
_cell.angle_alpha   90.00
_cell.angle_beta   90.00
_cell.angle_gamma   90.00
#
_symmetry.space_group_name_H-M   'P 1'
#
loop_
_entity.id
_entity.type
_entity.pdbx_description
1 polymer ?
#
loop_
_entity_poly.entity_id
_entity_poly.type
_entity_poly.pdbx_seq_one_letter_code
_entity_poly.pdbx_strand_id
1 'polypeptide(L)'
;MFMSVCAFSIMDLIVKWSDSYPLGQVLFFRGFFGLMIYFFLIPRERLKNFYYTKRAGLHFLRCLFGLIALISIFIALRNLPLATVVSISFAAPIFTTIFSIFFLTEKVGFYRWLAVIVGFIGIVIISEPGFSSLNLYFIFPIIFCLGLSYVAIAIRQLSTTEPVWLIALNFSAAITIVSFFTIPFGWVMPNLKDLILLSFIGIFGGFANLWLSQSISIPKSLL
;
A
#
# COMPACT_ATOMS: atom_id res chain seq x y z
N MET A 1 -12.46 6.68 -0.94
CA MET A 1 -11.22 6.97 -0.20
C MET A 1 -11.33 6.71 1.30
N PHE A 2 -12.33 7.21 2.00
CA PHE A 2 -12.49 7.02 3.46
C PHE A 2 -12.44 5.55 3.90
N MET A 3 -13.23 4.67 3.27
CA MET A 3 -13.25 3.23 3.55
C MET A 3 -11.87 2.57 3.40
N SER A 4 -11.12 2.98 2.38
CA SER A 4 -9.76 2.46 2.14
C SER A 4 -8.81 2.84 3.28
N VAL A 5 -8.87 4.09 3.74
CA VAL A 5 -8.02 4.56 4.85
C VAL A 5 -8.35 3.82 6.14
N CYS A 6 -9.64 3.68 6.48
CA CYS A 6 -10.06 2.91 7.66
C CYS A 6 -9.56 1.46 7.61
N ALA A 7 -9.69 0.80 6.45
CA ALA A 7 -9.24 -0.58 6.29
C ALA A 7 -7.71 -0.71 6.40
N PHE A 8 -6.93 0.23 5.85
CA PHE A 8 -5.48 0.26 6.04
C PHE A 8 -5.10 0.51 7.49
N SER A 9 -5.78 1.44 8.20
CA SER A 9 -5.48 1.72 9.61
C SER A 9 -5.72 0.48 10.50
N ILE A 10 -6.80 -0.27 10.25
CA ILE A 10 -7.06 -1.53 10.97
C ILE A 10 -5.97 -2.56 10.64
N MET A 11 -5.63 -2.70 9.37
CA MET A 11 -4.55 -3.60 8.94
C MET A 11 -3.22 -3.25 9.62
N ASP A 12 -2.83 -1.98 9.63
CA ASP A 12 -1.57 -1.51 10.21
C ASP A 12 -1.50 -1.76 11.72
N LEU A 13 -2.62 -1.59 12.43
CA LEU A 13 -2.74 -1.93 13.84
C LEU A 13 -2.51 -3.43 14.08
N ILE A 14 -3.13 -4.29 13.26
CA ILE A 14 -2.96 -5.74 13.37
C ILE A 14 -1.52 -6.15 13.04
N VAL A 15 -0.90 -5.54 12.03
CA VAL A 15 0.51 -5.77 11.69
C VAL A 15 1.42 -5.41 12.88
N LYS A 16 1.13 -4.32 13.58
CA LYS A 16 1.87 -3.93 14.80
C LYS A 16 1.79 -4.99 15.90
N TRP A 17 0.65 -5.66 16.04
CA TRP A 17 0.46 -6.74 17.02
C TRP A 17 1.04 -8.09 16.59
N SER A 18 1.44 -8.22 15.32
CA SER A 18 1.95 -9.48 14.76
C SER A 18 3.49 -9.55 14.74
N ASP A 19 4.16 -8.89 15.68
CA ASP A 19 5.63 -8.78 15.73
C ASP A 19 6.33 -10.14 15.96
N SER A 20 5.62 -11.12 16.55
CA SER A 20 6.15 -12.48 16.81
C SER A 20 6.33 -13.32 15.54
N TYR A 21 5.75 -12.91 14.40
CA TYR A 21 5.84 -13.65 13.15
C TYR A 21 6.84 -13.01 12.18
N PRO A 22 7.60 -13.81 11.38
CA PRO A 22 8.47 -13.29 10.34
C PRO A 22 7.73 -12.38 9.37
N LEU A 23 8.37 -11.30 8.92
CA LEU A 23 7.76 -10.32 8.02
C LEU A 23 7.22 -10.97 6.74
N GLY A 24 7.98 -11.90 6.14
CA GLY A 24 7.58 -12.62 4.95
C GLY A 24 6.29 -13.43 5.14
N GLN A 25 6.10 -14.02 6.32
CA GLN A 25 4.89 -14.75 6.66
C GLN A 25 3.68 -13.81 6.75
N VAL A 26 3.81 -12.67 7.40
CA VAL A 26 2.75 -11.66 7.49
C VAL A 26 2.36 -11.15 6.09
N LEU A 27 3.36 -10.89 5.25
CA LEU A 27 3.15 -10.49 3.86
C LEU A 27 2.44 -11.57 3.04
N PHE A 28 2.78 -12.85 3.25
CA PHE A 28 2.11 -13.96 2.58
C PHE A 28 0.61 -13.99 2.92
N PHE A 29 0.28 -13.97 4.20
CA PHE A 29 -1.13 -13.95 4.63
C PHE A 29 -1.86 -12.72 4.08
N ARG A 30 -1.21 -11.56 4.06
CA ARG A 30 -1.77 -10.35 3.45
C ARG A 30 -2.05 -10.51 1.96
N GLY A 31 -1.14 -11.13 1.21
CA GLY A 31 -1.33 -11.39 -0.22
C GLY A 31 -2.38 -12.46 -0.47
N PHE A 32 -2.25 -13.61 0.19
CA PHE A 32 -3.07 -14.79 0.00
C PHE A 32 -4.57 -14.54 0.31
N PHE A 33 -4.88 -14.01 1.49
CA PHE A 33 -6.27 -13.69 1.83
C PHE A 33 -6.82 -12.52 0.99
N GLY A 34 -5.96 -11.57 0.60
CA GLY A 34 -6.33 -10.55 -0.38
C GLY A 34 -6.73 -11.15 -1.73
N LEU A 35 -6.00 -12.14 -2.22
CA LEU A 35 -6.35 -12.89 -3.44
C LEU A 35 -7.67 -13.63 -3.27
N MET A 36 -7.88 -14.33 -2.16
CA MET A 36 -9.13 -15.05 -1.91
C MET A 36 -10.34 -14.14 -2.04
N ILE A 37 -10.29 -12.92 -1.48
CA ILE A 37 -11.37 -11.94 -1.61
C ILE A 37 -11.67 -11.65 -3.07
N TYR A 38 -10.65 -11.44 -3.90
CA TYR A 38 -10.86 -11.13 -5.31
C TYR A 38 -11.47 -12.31 -6.07
N PHE A 39 -11.09 -13.54 -5.74
CA PHE A 39 -11.72 -14.73 -6.32
C PHE A 39 -13.20 -14.87 -5.95
N PHE A 40 -13.61 -14.41 -4.78
CA PHE A 40 -15.01 -14.41 -4.36
C PHE A 40 -15.81 -13.24 -4.94
N LEU A 41 -15.20 -12.06 -5.06
CA LEU A 41 -15.87 -10.84 -5.51
C LEU A 41 -15.98 -10.73 -7.04
N ILE A 42 -15.02 -11.32 -7.78
CA ILE A 42 -14.95 -11.15 -9.22
C ILE A 42 -15.65 -12.33 -9.91
N PRO A 43 -16.61 -12.08 -10.83
CA PRO A 43 -17.23 -13.14 -11.60
C PRO A 43 -16.20 -13.99 -12.35
N ARG A 44 -16.40 -15.32 -12.32
CA ARG A 44 -15.46 -16.29 -12.94
C ARG A 44 -15.21 -16.04 -14.42
N GLU A 45 -16.19 -15.50 -15.14
CA GLU A 45 -16.07 -15.14 -16.56
C GLU A 45 -15.01 -14.06 -16.80
N ARG A 46 -14.89 -13.09 -15.90
CA ARG A 46 -13.88 -12.03 -15.95
C ARG A 46 -12.50 -12.56 -15.59
N LEU A 47 -12.42 -13.52 -14.67
CA LEU A 47 -11.17 -14.13 -14.24
C LEU A 47 -10.48 -14.94 -15.35
N LYS A 48 -11.19 -15.45 -16.35
CA LYS A 48 -10.58 -16.18 -17.48
C LYS A 48 -9.58 -15.35 -18.28
N ASN A 49 -9.70 -14.02 -18.24
CA ASN A 49 -8.86 -13.09 -18.98
C ASN A 49 -7.89 -12.31 -18.08
N PHE A 50 -7.59 -12.80 -16.86
CA PHE A 50 -6.75 -12.06 -15.90
C PHE A 50 -5.29 -11.86 -16.35
N TYR A 51 -4.78 -12.71 -17.25
CA TYR A 51 -3.42 -12.60 -17.81
C TYR A 51 -3.33 -11.70 -19.05
N TYR A 52 -4.47 -11.25 -19.59
CA TYR A 52 -4.47 -10.31 -20.71
C TYR A 52 -4.26 -8.89 -20.21
N THR A 53 -3.00 -8.47 -20.17
CA THR A 53 -2.65 -7.07 -19.87
C THR A 53 -2.04 -6.40 -21.11
N LYS A 54 -2.47 -5.16 -21.39
CA LYS A 54 -1.92 -4.34 -22.47
C LYS A 54 -0.61 -3.65 -22.06
N ARG A 55 -0.32 -3.54 -20.75
CA ARG A 55 0.80 -2.77 -20.18
C ARG A 55 1.56 -3.55 -19.10
N ALA A 56 2.05 -4.75 -19.45
CA ALA A 56 2.75 -5.65 -18.51
C ALA A 56 3.92 -4.96 -17.76
N GLY A 57 4.71 -4.13 -18.43
CA GLY A 57 5.81 -3.39 -17.82
C GLY A 57 5.35 -2.42 -16.73
N LEU A 58 4.21 -1.74 -16.93
CA LEU A 58 3.67 -0.83 -15.93
C LEU A 58 3.08 -1.59 -14.74
N HIS A 59 2.47 -2.77 -14.96
CA HIS A 59 2.04 -3.68 -13.88
C HIS A 59 3.23 -4.16 -13.06
N PHE A 60 4.31 -4.56 -13.73
CA PHE A 60 5.53 -4.99 -13.04
C PHE A 60 6.10 -3.88 -12.15
N LEU A 61 6.26 -2.67 -12.69
CA LEU A 61 6.75 -1.52 -11.93
C LEU A 61 5.82 -1.17 -10.76
N ARG A 62 4.50 -1.19 -10.99
CA ARG A 62 3.51 -0.97 -9.93
C ARG A 62 3.62 -2.01 -8.83
N CYS A 63 3.80 -3.29 -9.16
CA CYS A 63 3.99 -4.35 -8.19
C CYS A 63 5.32 -4.20 -7.45
N LEU A 64 6.39 -3.90 -8.14
CA LEU A 64 7.73 -3.71 -7.56
C LEU A 64 7.74 -2.55 -6.55
N PHE A 65 7.32 -1.36 -6.95
CA PHE A 65 7.27 -0.21 -6.04
C PHE A 65 6.24 -0.38 -4.93
N GLY A 66 5.13 -1.07 -5.22
CA GLY A 66 4.14 -1.42 -4.21
C GLY A 66 4.66 -2.41 -3.18
N LEU A 67 5.46 -3.40 -3.58
CA LEU A 67 6.13 -4.33 -2.66
C LEU A 67 7.18 -3.62 -1.80
N ILE A 68 8.02 -2.79 -2.41
CA ILE A 68 9.01 -1.99 -1.66
C ILE A 68 8.31 -1.11 -0.63
N ALA A 69 7.24 -0.41 -1.02
CA ALA A 69 6.46 0.41 -0.10
C ALA A 69 5.86 -0.42 1.03
N LEU A 70 5.24 -1.56 0.73
CA LEU A 70 4.59 -2.42 1.71
C LEU A 70 5.60 -3.02 2.71
N ILE A 71 6.73 -3.51 2.23
CA ILE A 71 7.80 -4.02 3.08
C ILE A 71 8.32 -2.91 3.99
N SER A 72 8.55 -1.72 3.44
CA SER A 72 9.07 -0.58 4.19
C SER A 72 8.11 -0.14 5.29
N ILE A 73 6.81 0.00 5.01
CA ILE A 73 5.86 0.39 6.05
C ILE A 73 5.74 -0.67 7.14
N PHE A 74 5.81 -1.97 6.82
CA PHE A 74 5.75 -3.04 7.80
C PHE A 74 7.01 -3.08 8.68
N ILE A 75 8.19 -2.82 8.12
CA ILE A 75 9.43 -2.66 8.91
C ILE A 75 9.30 -1.44 9.83
N ALA A 76 8.78 -0.33 9.33
CA ALA A 76 8.58 0.88 10.13
C ALA A 76 7.61 0.63 11.29
N LEU A 77 6.47 0.00 11.05
CA LEU A 77 5.47 -0.31 12.08
C LEU A 77 6.02 -1.20 13.21
N ARG A 78 6.96 -2.09 12.90
CA ARG A 78 7.60 -2.95 13.90
C ARG A 78 8.59 -2.21 14.78
N ASN A 79 9.32 -1.25 14.22
CA ASN A 79 10.46 -0.61 14.88
C ASN A 79 10.18 0.79 15.41
N LEU A 80 9.07 1.42 14.99
CA LEU A 80 8.69 2.77 15.37
C LEU A 80 7.30 2.81 16.02
N PRO A 81 6.99 3.82 16.83
CA PRO A 81 5.62 4.06 17.30
C PRO A 81 4.65 4.25 16.13
N LEU A 82 3.45 3.67 16.25
CA LEU A 82 2.42 3.77 15.20
C LEU A 82 2.11 5.22 14.82
N ALA A 83 1.99 6.10 15.82
CA ALA A 83 1.72 7.52 15.60
C ALA A 83 2.80 8.19 14.72
N THR A 84 4.07 7.89 14.98
CA THR A 84 5.21 8.43 14.20
C THR A 84 5.17 7.94 12.75
N VAL A 85 4.92 6.63 12.54
CA VAL A 85 4.85 6.05 11.20
C VAL A 85 3.70 6.66 10.40
N VAL A 86 2.52 6.79 11.02
CA VAL A 86 1.34 7.38 10.38
C VAL A 86 1.58 8.85 10.07
N SER A 87 2.16 9.62 11.01
CA SER A 87 2.48 11.04 10.79
C SER A 87 3.39 11.24 9.58
N ILE A 88 4.47 10.48 9.47
CA ILE A 88 5.38 10.57 8.32
C ILE A 88 4.68 10.12 7.03
N SER A 89 3.79 9.12 7.09
CA SER A 89 3.04 8.62 5.94
C SER A 89 2.11 9.67 5.32
N PHE A 90 1.67 10.67 6.08
CA PHE A 90 0.95 11.82 5.55
C PHE A 90 1.79 12.69 4.58
N ALA A 91 3.11 12.46 4.48
CA ALA A 91 3.92 13.07 3.43
C ALA A 91 3.66 12.47 2.02
N ALA A 92 3.03 11.30 1.91
CA ALA A 92 2.77 10.68 0.62
C ALA A 92 2.02 11.56 -0.39
N PRO A 93 1.00 12.35 -0.05
CA PRO A 93 0.36 13.30 -0.98
C PRO A 93 1.32 14.34 -1.56
N ILE A 94 2.36 14.73 -0.82
CA ILE A 94 3.39 15.67 -1.27
C ILE A 94 4.16 15.05 -2.43
N PHE A 95 4.71 13.85 -2.21
CA PHE A 95 5.42 13.11 -3.25
C PHE A 95 4.53 12.74 -4.44
N THR A 96 3.26 12.41 -4.19
CA THR A 96 2.28 12.15 -5.25
C THR A 96 2.06 13.39 -6.12
N THR A 97 2.00 14.57 -5.52
CA THR A 97 1.88 15.84 -6.26
C THR A 97 3.11 16.11 -7.10
N ILE A 98 4.30 15.92 -6.53
CA ILE A 98 5.57 16.07 -7.26
C ILE A 98 5.62 15.08 -8.43
N PHE A 99 5.35 13.81 -8.21
CA PHE A 99 5.37 12.79 -9.25
C PHE A 99 4.31 13.01 -10.33
N SER A 100 3.15 13.61 -10.00
CA SER A 100 2.13 13.92 -10.99
C SER A 100 2.61 14.96 -12.01
N ILE A 101 3.48 15.87 -11.62
CA ILE A 101 4.10 16.84 -12.53
C ILE A 101 5.01 16.13 -13.53
N PHE A 102 5.87 15.23 -13.03
CA PHE A 102 6.88 14.57 -13.86
C PHE A 102 6.29 13.46 -14.74
N PHE A 103 5.39 12.63 -14.20
CA PHE A 103 4.88 11.44 -14.90
C PHE A 103 3.56 11.66 -15.64
N LEU A 104 2.73 12.61 -15.21
CA LEU A 104 1.44 12.90 -15.82
C LEU A 104 1.43 14.26 -16.54
N THR A 105 2.54 15.03 -16.48
CA THR A 105 2.64 16.38 -17.06
C THR A 105 1.51 17.32 -16.61
N GLU A 106 0.95 17.08 -15.41
CA GLU A 106 -0.15 17.89 -14.85
C GLU A 106 0.39 19.23 -14.37
N LYS A 107 -0.30 20.32 -14.73
CA LYS A 107 -0.05 21.64 -14.12
C LYS A 107 -0.67 21.66 -12.74
N VAL A 108 0.17 21.66 -11.70
CA VAL A 108 -0.28 21.75 -10.31
C VAL A 108 -0.54 23.22 -9.96
N GLY A 109 -1.79 23.55 -9.65
CA GLY A 109 -2.17 24.91 -9.27
C GLY A 109 -1.61 25.31 -7.90
N PHE A 110 -1.48 26.63 -7.69
CA PHE A 110 -0.94 27.24 -6.46
C PHE A 110 -1.61 26.72 -5.17
N TYR A 111 -2.92 26.54 -5.18
CA TYR A 111 -3.66 26.04 -4.01
C TYR A 111 -3.25 24.62 -3.59
N ARG A 112 -2.86 23.74 -4.54
CA ARG A 112 -2.34 22.41 -4.21
C ARG A 112 -0.99 22.50 -3.54
N TRP A 113 -0.09 23.38 -4.01
CA TRP A 113 1.19 23.62 -3.37
C TRP A 113 1.03 24.17 -1.96
N LEU A 114 0.10 25.11 -1.77
CA LEU A 114 -0.20 25.66 -0.46
C LEU A 114 -0.71 24.56 0.51
N ALA A 115 -1.63 23.72 0.07
CA ALA A 115 -2.13 22.59 0.87
C ALA A 115 -1.02 21.59 1.23
N VAL A 116 -0.10 21.32 0.31
CA VAL A 116 1.09 20.47 0.52
C VAL A 116 1.99 21.06 1.60
N ILE A 117 2.31 22.36 1.52
CA ILE A 117 3.18 23.05 2.49
C ILE A 117 2.52 23.06 3.88
N VAL A 118 1.24 23.43 3.96
CA VAL A 118 0.50 23.44 5.24
C VAL A 118 0.43 22.03 5.85
N GLY A 119 0.15 21.02 5.02
CA GLY A 119 0.18 19.61 5.46
C GLY A 119 1.54 19.18 5.97
N PHE A 120 2.63 19.57 5.31
CA PHE A 120 3.98 19.26 5.73
C PHE A 120 4.34 19.92 7.08
N ILE A 121 3.99 21.20 7.27
CA ILE A 121 4.15 21.90 8.54
C ILE A 121 3.39 21.16 9.65
N GLY A 122 2.13 20.74 9.38
CA GLY A 122 1.35 19.96 10.33
C GLY A 122 2.03 18.65 10.73
N ILE A 123 2.63 17.93 9.77
CA ILE A 123 3.39 16.68 10.04
C ILE A 123 4.59 16.98 10.93
N VAL A 124 5.36 18.04 10.65
CA VAL A 124 6.53 18.41 11.44
C VAL A 124 6.13 18.74 12.88
N ILE A 125 5.02 19.44 13.09
CA ILE A 125 4.51 19.78 14.43
C ILE A 125 4.07 18.52 15.18
N ILE A 126 3.32 17.60 14.54
CA ILE A 126 2.79 16.39 15.17
C ILE A 126 3.91 15.38 15.45
N SER A 127 4.92 15.33 14.59
CA SER A 127 6.01 14.35 14.72
C SER A 127 6.87 14.58 15.97
N GLU A 128 6.66 15.69 16.71
CA GLU A 128 7.48 16.12 17.83
C GLU A 128 8.93 15.66 17.62
N PRO A 129 9.85 16.49 17.15
CA PRO A 129 11.19 16.01 16.86
C PRO A 129 11.90 15.60 18.15
N GLY A 130 11.54 14.46 18.66
CA GLY A 130 12.37 13.69 19.56
C GLY A 130 13.60 13.19 18.80
N PHE A 131 14.29 14.08 18.09
CA PHE A 131 15.57 13.84 17.42
C PHE A 131 16.71 13.51 18.39
N SER A 132 16.40 13.15 19.61
CA SER A 132 17.39 12.72 20.60
C SER A 132 18.12 11.41 20.23
N SER A 133 17.64 10.66 19.25
CA SER A 133 18.37 9.56 18.61
C SER A 133 17.94 9.44 17.15
N LEU A 134 18.86 9.71 16.23
CA LEU A 134 18.72 9.41 14.80
C LEU A 134 18.52 7.89 14.63
N ASN A 135 17.30 7.43 14.69
CA ASN A 135 16.98 6.03 14.47
C ASN A 135 16.90 5.80 12.96
N LEU A 136 17.76 4.92 12.45
CA LEU A 136 17.84 4.59 11.02
C LEU A 136 16.48 4.11 10.44
N TYR A 137 15.59 3.61 11.28
CA TYR A 137 14.27 3.17 10.88
C TYR A 137 13.34 4.27 10.35
N PHE A 138 13.63 5.55 10.58
CA PHE A 138 12.87 6.68 10.00
C PHE A 138 12.94 6.74 8.46
N ILE A 139 13.93 6.09 7.85
CA ILE A 139 14.04 6.03 6.39
C ILE A 139 12.89 5.21 5.76
N PHE A 140 12.37 4.20 6.46
CA PHE A 140 11.37 3.29 5.91
C PHE A 140 10.01 3.95 5.63
N PRO A 141 9.43 4.79 6.51
CA PRO A 141 8.21 5.53 6.15
C PRO A 141 8.41 6.49 4.98
N ILE A 142 9.62 7.02 4.78
CA ILE A 142 9.93 7.89 3.63
C ILE A 142 9.95 7.05 2.34
N ILE A 143 10.61 5.89 2.34
CA ILE A 143 10.59 4.95 1.20
C ILE A 143 9.16 4.51 0.90
N PHE A 144 8.34 4.25 1.93
CA PHE A 144 6.93 3.96 1.76
C PHE A 144 6.20 5.10 1.04
N CYS A 145 6.39 6.36 1.46
CA CYS A 145 5.76 7.52 0.82
C CYS A 145 6.13 7.64 -0.67
N LEU A 146 7.40 7.46 -1.01
CA LEU A 146 7.87 7.49 -2.39
C LEU A 146 7.25 6.35 -3.22
N GLY A 147 7.28 5.14 -2.69
CA GLY A 147 6.71 3.97 -3.35
C GLY A 147 5.19 4.08 -3.52
N LEU A 148 4.47 4.51 -2.48
CA LEU A 148 3.01 4.72 -2.54
C LEU A 148 2.64 5.80 -3.56
N SER A 149 3.43 6.87 -3.63
CA SER A 149 3.22 7.95 -4.60
C SER A 149 3.38 7.46 -6.04
N TYR A 150 4.40 6.67 -6.31
CA TYR A 150 4.55 6.04 -7.62
C TYR A 150 3.40 5.08 -7.93
N VAL A 151 2.99 4.26 -6.96
CA VAL A 151 1.84 3.35 -7.08
C VAL A 151 0.56 4.10 -7.45
N ALA A 152 0.30 5.26 -6.83
CA ALA A 152 -0.87 6.08 -7.15
C ALA A 152 -0.86 6.55 -8.62
N ILE A 153 0.29 6.99 -9.11
CA ILE A 153 0.47 7.38 -10.52
C ILE A 153 0.27 6.18 -11.46
N ALA A 154 0.90 5.04 -11.13
CA ALA A 154 0.80 3.83 -11.93
C ALA A 154 -0.64 3.30 -12.00
N ILE A 155 -1.38 3.29 -10.88
CA ILE A 155 -2.80 2.91 -10.86
C ILE A 155 -3.61 3.84 -11.77
N ARG A 156 -3.35 5.15 -11.72
CA ARG A 156 -4.05 6.12 -12.55
C ARG A 156 -3.79 5.91 -14.05
N GLN A 157 -2.56 5.60 -14.41
CA GLN A 157 -2.20 5.27 -15.80
C GLN A 157 -2.78 3.92 -16.25
N LEU A 158 -2.76 2.90 -15.40
CA LEU A 158 -3.30 1.58 -15.70
C LEU A 158 -4.83 1.60 -15.81
N SER A 159 -5.52 2.36 -14.98
CA SER A 159 -6.98 2.44 -14.97
C SER A 159 -7.59 3.01 -16.25
N THR A 160 -6.78 3.63 -17.11
CA THR A 160 -7.22 4.06 -18.45
C THR A 160 -7.41 2.91 -19.44
N THR A 161 -6.73 1.80 -19.24
CA THR A 161 -6.70 0.67 -20.18
C THR A 161 -7.18 -0.64 -19.57
N GLU A 162 -7.18 -0.74 -18.25
CA GLU A 162 -7.45 -2.00 -17.54
C GLU A 162 -8.42 -1.80 -16.37
N PRO A 163 -9.22 -2.81 -16.05
CA PRO A 163 -10.15 -2.72 -14.93
C PRO A 163 -9.41 -2.70 -13.59
N VAL A 164 -9.91 -1.93 -12.65
CA VAL A 164 -9.31 -1.71 -11.33
C VAL A 164 -9.07 -3.02 -10.55
N TRP A 165 -10.01 -3.96 -10.66
CA TRP A 165 -9.89 -5.25 -9.99
C TRP A 165 -8.67 -6.05 -10.47
N LEU A 166 -8.28 -5.94 -11.76
CA LEU A 166 -7.11 -6.60 -12.31
C LEU A 166 -5.81 -6.02 -11.74
N ILE A 167 -5.77 -4.70 -11.57
CA ILE A 167 -4.64 -4.01 -10.96
C ILE A 167 -4.44 -4.45 -9.51
N ALA A 168 -5.54 -4.56 -8.76
CA ALA A 168 -5.52 -4.99 -7.36
C ALA A 168 -5.17 -6.50 -7.22
N LEU A 169 -5.71 -7.35 -8.09
CA LEU A 169 -5.45 -8.78 -8.11
C LEU A 169 -3.97 -9.07 -8.41
N ASN A 170 -3.40 -8.45 -9.46
CA ASN A 170 -1.99 -8.63 -9.82
C ASN A 170 -1.05 -8.24 -8.68
N PHE A 171 -1.37 -7.21 -7.92
CA PHE A 171 -0.56 -6.84 -6.76
C PHE A 171 -0.63 -7.87 -5.63
N SER A 172 -1.83 -8.35 -5.31
CA SER A 172 -1.96 -9.38 -4.28
C SER A 172 -1.29 -10.69 -4.70
N ALA A 173 -1.37 -11.04 -5.99
CA ALA A 173 -0.63 -12.17 -6.55
C ALA A 173 0.90 -11.98 -6.42
N ALA A 174 1.41 -10.81 -6.78
CA ALA A 174 2.83 -10.49 -6.65
C ALA A 174 3.31 -10.59 -5.20
N ILE A 175 2.56 -10.04 -4.24
CA ILE A 175 2.88 -10.16 -2.81
C ILE A 175 2.93 -11.64 -2.41
N THR A 176 1.91 -12.42 -2.76
CA THR A 176 1.83 -13.84 -2.39
C THR A 176 3.00 -14.62 -2.95
N ILE A 177 3.32 -14.43 -4.24
CA ILE A 177 4.43 -15.13 -4.90
C ILE A 177 5.76 -14.77 -4.25
N VAL A 178 6.05 -13.48 -4.10
CA VAL A 178 7.33 -13.04 -3.50
C VAL A 178 7.47 -13.52 -2.06
N SER A 179 6.39 -13.43 -1.28
CA SER A 179 6.41 -13.86 0.12
C SER A 179 6.49 -15.37 0.27
N PHE A 180 6.00 -16.16 -0.70
CA PHE A 180 6.14 -17.61 -0.70
C PHE A 180 7.60 -18.04 -0.68
N PHE A 181 8.49 -17.33 -1.38
CA PHE A 181 9.93 -17.61 -1.35
C PHE A 181 10.59 -17.32 0.01
N THR A 182 9.87 -16.71 0.95
CA THR A 182 10.39 -16.50 2.31
C THR A 182 10.13 -17.67 3.26
N ILE A 183 9.44 -18.73 2.84
CA ILE A 183 9.18 -19.94 3.66
C ILE A 183 10.46 -20.51 4.29
N PRO A 184 11.59 -20.66 3.58
CA PRO A 184 12.82 -21.22 4.16
C PRO A 184 13.43 -20.36 5.28
N PHE A 185 12.99 -19.11 5.43
CA PHE A 185 13.55 -18.16 6.40
C PHE A 185 12.85 -18.21 7.77
N GLY A 186 12.40 -19.41 8.19
CA GLY A 186 11.98 -19.65 9.57
C GLY A 186 10.52 -19.25 9.86
N TRP A 187 9.59 -19.64 9.00
CA TRP A 187 8.17 -19.48 9.30
C TRP A 187 7.77 -20.29 10.53
N VAL A 188 6.88 -19.72 11.33
CA VAL A 188 6.35 -20.31 12.56
C VAL A 188 4.89 -20.69 12.34
N MET A 189 4.50 -21.89 12.75
CA MET A 189 3.09 -22.30 12.68
C MET A 189 2.26 -21.43 13.60
N PRO A 190 1.30 -20.64 13.07
CA PRO A 190 0.45 -19.79 13.88
C PRO A 190 -0.54 -20.64 14.67
N ASN A 191 -0.82 -20.26 15.91
CA ASN A 191 -1.94 -20.82 16.65
C ASN A 191 -3.27 -20.32 16.05
N LEU A 192 -4.40 -20.88 16.46
CA LEU A 192 -5.70 -20.57 15.87
C LEU A 192 -6.07 -19.07 16.00
N LYS A 193 -5.73 -18.44 17.12
CA LYS A 193 -6.00 -17.00 17.34
C LYS A 193 -5.18 -16.14 16.41
N ASP A 194 -3.89 -16.45 16.28
CA ASP A 194 -2.98 -15.68 15.42
C ASP A 194 -3.26 -15.94 13.94
N LEU A 195 -3.71 -17.15 13.57
CA LEU A 195 -4.15 -17.44 12.20
C LEU A 195 -5.33 -16.55 11.81
N ILE A 196 -6.31 -16.37 12.70
CA ILE A 196 -7.44 -15.46 12.48
C ILE A 196 -6.92 -14.03 12.32
N LEU A 197 -6.01 -13.60 13.20
CA LEU A 197 -5.43 -12.25 13.17
C LEU A 197 -4.67 -11.98 11.87
N LEU A 198 -3.82 -12.92 11.45
CA LEU A 198 -3.10 -12.84 10.17
C LEU A 198 -4.05 -12.86 8.96
N SER A 199 -5.15 -13.60 9.03
CA SER A 199 -6.18 -13.61 7.99
C SER A 199 -6.85 -12.24 7.83
N PHE A 200 -7.13 -11.56 8.94
CA PHE A 200 -7.67 -10.21 8.92
C PHE A 200 -6.74 -9.19 8.27
N ILE A 201 -5.40 -9.33 8.42
CA ILE A 201 -4.44 -8.49 7.68
C ILE A 201 -4.68 -8.59 6.16
N GLY A 202 -4.87 -9.80 5.66
CA GLY A 202 -5.14 -10.03 4.23
C GLY A 202 -6.50 -9.51 3.80
N ILE A 203 -7.54 -9.73 4.60
CA ILE A 203 -8.90 -9.29 4.31
C ILE A 203 -8.96 -7.75 4.25
N PHE A 204 -8.53 -7.07 5.30
CA PHE A 204 -8.53 -5.61 5.31
C PHE A 204 -7.58 -5.01 4.26
N GLY A 205 -6.40 -5.61 4.08
CA GLY A 205 -5.46 -5.19 3.06
C GLY A 205 -5.97 -5.38 1.63
N GLY A 206 -6.71 -6.46 1.36
CA GLY A 206 -7.34 -6.71 0.06
C GLY A 206 -8.42 -5.66 -0.26
N PHE A 207 -9.37 -5.46 0.65
CA PHE A 207 -10.41 -4.44 0.49
C PHE A 207 -9.82 -3.03 0.38
N ALA A 208 -8.87 -2.68 1.26
CA ALA A 208 -8.22 -1.38 1.25
C ALA A 208 -7.55 -1.08 -0.09
N ASN A 209 -6.82 -2.05 -0.65
CA ASN A 209 -6.16 -1.90 -1.95
C ASN A 209 -7.16 -1.77 -3.11
N LEU A 210 -8.28 -2.51 -3.08
CA LEU A 210 -9.33 -2.40 -4.08
C LEU A 210 -9.99 -1.02 -4.04
N TRP A 211 -10.42 -0.57 -2.86
CA TRP A 211 -11.07 0.74 -2.67
C TRP A 211 -10.11 1.91 -2.97
N LEU A 212 -8.82 1.77 -2.62
CA LEU A 212 -7.81 2.75 -3.01
C LEU A 212 -7.71 2.86 -4.53
N SER A 213 -7.58 1.73 -5.20
CA SER A 213 -7.48 1.69 -6.65
C SER A 213 -8.74 2.25 -7.32
N GLN A 214 -9.93 1.95 -6.80
CA GLN A 214 -11.17 2.54 -7.28
C GLN A 214 -11.22 4.06 -7.08
N SER A 215 -10.81 4.54 -5.91
CA SER A 215 -10.87 5.98 -5.62
C SER A 215 -9.90 6.82 -6.46
N ILE A 216 -8.78 6.23 -6.88
CA ILE A 216 -7.80 6.89 -7.75
C ILE A 216 -8.26 6.86 -9.22
N SER A 217 -9.01 5.84 -9.62
CA SER A 217 -9.46 5.63 -11.00
C SER A 217 -10.69 6.46 -11.39
N ILE A 218 -11.42 7.07 -10.46
CA ILE A 218 -12.61 7.89 -10.75
C ILE A 218 -12.20 9.14 -11.54
N PRO A 219 -12.78 9.34 -12.74
CA PRO A 219 -12.51 10.55 -13.53
C PRO A 219 -12.87 11.82 -12.77
N LYS A 220 -12.04 12.84 -12.86
CA LYS A 220 -12.28 14.15 -12.22
C LYS A 220 -13.56 14.86 -12.69
N SER A 221 -14.16 14.40 -13.78
CA SER A 221 -15.42 14.96 -14.33
C SER A 221 -16.66 14.60 -13.50
N LEU A 222 -16.53 13.75 -12.49
CA LEU A 222 -17.61 13.35 -11.59
C LEU A 222 -17.44 13.90 -10.16
N LEU A 223 -16.40 14.68 -9.91
CA LEU A 223 -16.12 15.41 -8.67
C LEU A 223 -16.23 16.92 -8.89
#